data_fb3ebc2ea81fb2f294f678f780cc04ef
#
_entry.id   fb3ebc2ea81fb2f294f678f780cc04ef
#
_cell.length_a   1.000
_cell.length_b   1.000
_cell.length_c   1.000
_cell.angle_alpha   90.00
_cell.angle_beta   90.00
_cell.angle_gamma   90.00
#
_symmetry.space_group_name_H-M   'P 1'
#
loop_
_entity.id
_entity.type
_entity.pdbx_description
1 polymer ?
#
loop_
_entity_poly.entity_id
_entity_poly.type
_entity_poly.pdbx_seq_one_letter_code
_entity_poly.pdbx_strand_id
1 'polypeptide(L)'
;MKIDVVRPWELTAFAVERWAALQTADPALESPFLSPHWARAVARAKGPSTGDRGLRVAVLGGVEDPKGFLAAQVGPFTAMPAGAPMCDYQGLVAEPGLEIDPREIVAALGVGRLDFCHMLEGQTAFAPHAKGAEPSRIIDVSGGYAAYETERRAAGVSALKDIDKKRRKVERELGPVTFTAFSRSKTDFDQLVEWKRKAWRETGQTDLFSAGWPLRLLRQLFASRDPDFGGVLFTLHIGETLAAAQLDIRGGATVHSWIIGHDSAFDRYSPGMMLFQDILRWMDTVPYSRLDLGSGDYRFKRELANAQVEVSHGFVGGLSAAAMMREAAYGLRRVAESLPLGPVSELPAKAMRRMDLLRGLR
;
A
#
# COMPACT_ATOMS: atom_id res chain seq x y z
N MET A 1 12.38 20.21 18.24
CA MET A 1 11.08 20.84 17.82
C MET A 1 9.96 20.31 18.71
N LYS A 2 8.85 21.10 18.92
CA LYS A 2 7.66 20.57 19.61
C LYS A 2 7.03 19.46 18.76
N ILE A 3 6.68 18.31 19.36
CA ILE A 3 5.96 17.21 18.70
C ILE A 3 4.80 16.81 19.61
N ASP A 4 3.57 17.03 19.16
CA ASP A 4 2.39 16.54 19.83
C ASP A 4 2.01 15.16 19.27
N VAL A 5 1.60 14.23 20.14
CA VAL A 5 1.17 12.89 19.73
C VAL A 5 -0.30 12.72 20.04
N VAL A 6 -1.11 12.59 19.01
CA VAL A 6 -2.58 12.57 19.12
C VAL A 6 -3.17 11.34 18.44
N ARG A 7 -4.42 11.03 18.75
CA ARG A 7 -5.18 10.03 17.98
C ARG A 7 -5.70 10.67 16.68
N PRO A 8 -5.91 9.91 15.59
CA PRO A 8 -6.37 10.48 14.31
C PRO A 8 -7.69 11.25 14.39
N TRP A 9 -8.56 10.91 15.34
CA TRP A 9 -9.85 11.61 15.53
C TRP A 9 -9.75 12.84 16.45
N GLU A 10 -8.62 13.04 17.12
CA GLU A 10 -8.34 14.23 17.94
C GLU A 10 -7.74 15.37 17.11
N LEU A 11 -7.33 15.07 15.85
CA LEU A 11 -6.90 16.11 14.92
C LEU A 11 -8.05 17.09 14.63
N THR A 12 -7.78 18.38 14.79
CA THR A 12 -8.70 19.45 14.39
C THR A 12 -8.96 19.44 12.89
N ALA A 13 -10.02 20.06 12.43
CA ALA A 13 -10.27 20.26 10.99
C ALA A 13 -9.08 20.96 10.32
N PHE A 14 -8.56 22.02 10.94
CA PHE A 14 -7.37 22.74 10.47
C PHE A 14 -6.15 21.82 10.28
N ALA A 15 -5.85 20.98 11.27
CA ALA A 15 -4.71 20.06 11.17
C ALA A 15 -4.90 19.03 10.04
N VAL A 16 -6.12 18.57 9.81
CA VAL A 16 -6.45 17.63 8.71
C VAL A 16 -6.30 18.31 7.35
N GLU A 17 -6.83 19.51 7.19
CA GLU A 17 -6.71 20.32 5.97
C GLU A 17 -5.24 20.66 5.69
N ARG A 18 -4.48 21.04 6.74
CA ARG A 18 -3.05 21.30 6.61
C ARG A 18 -2.28 20.07 6.17
N TRP A 19 -2.58 18.89 6.72
CA TRP A 19 -1.96 17.62 6.30
C TRP A 19 -2.26 17.33 4.83
N ALA A 20 -3.52 17.42 4.43
CA ALA A 20 -3.92 17.20 3.03
C ALA A 20 -3.23 18.20 2.08
N ALA A 21 -3.15 19.48 2.48
CA ALA A 21 -2.47 20.52 1.69
C ALA A 21 -0.97 20.24 1.52
N LEU A 22 -0.27 19.83 2.60
CA LEU A 22 1.15 19.46 2.54
C LEU A 22 1.37 18.23 1.64
N GLN A 23 0.49 17.25 1.73
CA GLN A 23 0.55 16.06 0.86
C GLN A 23 0.36 16.42 -0.62
N THR A 24 -0.64 17.25 -0.93
CA THR A 24 -0.94 17.67 -2.31
C THR A 24 0.16 18.56 -2.92
N ALA A 25 0.88 19.32 -2.07
CA ALA A 25 1.95 20.21 -2.52
C ALA A 25 3.21 19.46 -3.01
N ASP A 26 3.37 18.19 -2.65
CA ASP A 26 4.52 17.38 -3.05
C ASP A 26 4.05 16.10 -3.80
N PRO A 27 4.21 16.02 -5.13
CA PRO A 27 3.83 14.85 -5.91
C PRO A 27 4.53 13.55 -5.47
N ALA A 28 5.68 13.62 -4.79
CA ALA A 28 6.36 12.44 -4.25
C ALA A 28 5.59 11.83 -3.07
N LEU A 29 4.73 12.61 -2.41
CA LEU A 29 3.87 12.16 -1.30
C LEU A 29 2.47 11.74 -1.76
N GLU A 30 2.21 11.72 -3.06
CA GLU A 30 0.90 11.41 -3.63
C GLU A 30 0.57 9.91 -3.54
N SER A 31 0.30 9.46 -2.33
CA SER A 31 -0.16 8.10 -2.06
C SER A 31 -1.34 8.12 -1.07
N PRO A 32 -2.42 7.38 -1.33
CA PRO A 32 -3.56 7.31 -0.41
C PRO A 32 -3.15 6.89 1.02
N PHE A 33 -2.07 6.12 1.18
CA PHE A 33 -1.55 5.67 2.48
C PHE A 33 -0.93 6.78 3.34
N LEU A 34 -0.58 7.92 2.76
CA LEU A 34 -0.01 9.07 3.46
C LEU A 34 -1.07 10.09 3.88
N SER A 35 -2.33 9.86 3.52
CA SER A 35 -3.42 10.80 3.80
C SER A 35 -3.91 10.73 5.25
N PRO A 36 -4.47 11.83 5.79
CA PRO A 36 -5.16 11.81 7.07
C PRO A 36 -6.37 10.87 7.07
N HIS A 37 -6.99 10.66 5.90
CA HIS A 37 -8.11 9.75 5.72
C HIS A 37 -7.71 8.29 5.93
N TRP A 38 -6.52 7.86 5.44
CA TRP A 38 -5.97 6.55 5.70
C TRP A 38 -5.77 6.30 7.20
N ALA A 39 -5.11 7.24 7.90
CA ALA A 39 -4.89 7.14 9.33
C ALA A 39 -6.22 6.96 10.10
N ARG A 40 -7.26 7.74 9.73
CA ARG A 40 -8.59 7.63 10.30
C ARG A 40 -9.29 6.31 9.97
N ALA A 41 -9.17 5.82 8.72
CA ALA A 41 -9.76 4.54 8.30
C ALA A 41 -9.15 3.36 9.06
N VAL A 42 -7.82 3.31 9.18
CA VAL A 42 -7.12 2.28 9.96
C VAL A 42 -7.51 2.34 11.44
N ALA A 43 -7.57 3.54 12.03
CA ALA A 43 -7.96 3.69 13.43
C ALA A 43 -9.37 3.15 13.71
N ARG A 44 -10.34 3.45 12.82
CA ARG A 44 -11.70 2.88 12.92
C ARG A 44 -11.70 1.36 12.76
N ALA A 45 -10.94 0.84 11.80
CA ALA A 45 -10.90 -0.59 11.53
C ALA A 45 -10.28 -1.39 12.68
N LYS A 46 -9.22 -0.88 13.30
CA LYS A 46 -8.59 -1.50 14.47
C LYS A 46 -9.43 -1.35 15.74
N GLY A 47 -10.23 -0.30 15.84
CA GLY A 47 -11.04 0.01 17.00
C GLY A 47 -10.28 0.78 18.09
N PRO A 48 -10.94 1.06 19.21
CA PRO A 48 -10.35 1.83 20.30
C PRO A 48 -9.15 1.12 20.93
N SER A 49 -8.14 1.88 21.27
CA SER A 49 -6.98 1.43 22.03
C SER A 49 -6.89 2.16 23.37
N THR A 50 -6.35 1.48 24.39
CA THR A 50 -6.20 2.06 25.72
C THR A 50 -4.85 2.77 25.89
N GLY A 51 -4.81 3.84 26.67
CA GLY A 51 -3.61 4.61 26.99
C GLY A 51 -2.94 5.19 25.73
N ASP A 52 -1.61 5.21 25.73
CA ASP A 52 -0.77 5.77 24.65
C ASP A 52 -0.47 4.80 23.49
N ARG A 53 -1.12 3.65 23.48
CA ARG A 53 -0.97 2.62 22.44
C ARG A 53 -2.01 2.80 21.32
N GLY A 54 -1.78 2.03 20.24
CA GLY A 54 -2.67 2.04 19.08
C GLY A 54 -2.23 3.05 18.03
N LEU A 55 -3.14 3.45 17.15
CA LEU A 55 -2.79 4.39 16.10
C LEU A 55 -2.62 5.80 16.66
N ARG A 56 -1.49 6.42 16.34
CA ARG A 56 -1.10 7.77 16.73
C ARG A 56 -0.60 8.54 15.52
N VAL A 57 -0.72 9.84 15.61
CA VAL A 57 -0.12 10.79 14.67
C VAL A 57 0.83 11.69 15.46
N ALA A 58 2.11 11.65 15.09
CA ALA A 58 3.07 12.63 15.53
C ALA A 58 2.88 13.89 14.68
N VAL A 59 2.56 15.02 15.34
CA VAL A 59 2.34 16.32 14.73
C VAL A 59 3.54 17.20 15.05
N LEU A 60 4.39 17.41 14.07
CA LEU A 60 5.59 18.24 14.18
C LEU A 60 5.19 19.71 14.15
N GLY A 61 5.77 20.53 15.02
CA GLY A 61 5.35 21.91 15.27
C GLY A 61 4.26 22.01 16.35
N GLY A 62 3.55 20.89 16.61
CA GLY A 62 2.39 20.80 17.48
C GLY A 62 1.07 21.04 16.74
N VAL A 63 -0.05 20.75 17.41
CA VAL A 63 -1.40 20.81 16.81
C VAL A 63 -1.87 22.22 16.46
N GLU A 64 -1.29 23.24 17.08
CA GLU A 64 -1.60 24.65 16.86
C GLU A 64 -0.96 25.22 15.57
N ASP A 65 0.26 24.75 15.24
CA ASP A 65 1.04 25.17 14.07
C ASP A 65 1.72 23.95 13.43
N PRO A 66 0.96 23.06 12.80
CA PRO A 66 1.49 21.81 12.28
C PRO A 66 2.37 22.00 11.04
N LYS A 67 3.63 21.57 11.15
CA LYS A 67 4.67 21.60 10.12
C LYS A 67 4.84 20.25 9.44
N GLY A 68 4.37 19.16 10.06
CA GLY A 68 4.46 17.83 9.49
C GLY A 68 3.71 16.78 10.30
N PHE A 69 3.46 15.63 9.65
CA PHE A 69 2.63 14.55 10.18
C PHE A 69 3.24 13.19 9.86
N LEU A 70 3.34 12.33 10.87
CA LEU A 70 3.68 10.93 10.69
C LEU A 70 2.71 10.06 11.48
N ALA A 71 1.96 9.20 10.76
CA ALA A 71 1.07 8.23 11.39
C ALA A 71 1.79 6.91 11.67
N ALA A 72 1.63 6.37 12.88
CA ALA A 72 2.25 5.13 13.31
C ALA A 72 1.31 4.31 14.21
N GLN A 73 1.43 2.99 14.14
CA GLN A 73 0.85 2.06 15.09
C GLN A 73 1.81 1.89 16.27
N VAL A 74 1.45 2.39 17.43
CA VAL A 74 2.28 2.39 18.65
C VAL A 74 1.94 1.17 19.51
N GLY A 75 2.95 0.36 19.79
CA GLY A 75 2.92 -0.75 20.72
C GLY A 75 3.62 -0.42 22.03
N PRO A 76 3.86 -1.44 22.90
CA PRO A 76 4.49 -1.20 24.21
C PRO A 76 5.93 -0.69 24.15
N PHE A 77 6.72 -1.11 23.17
CA PHE A 77 8.15 -0.82 23.07
C PHE A 77 8.57 -0.33 21.68
N THR A 78 7.70 -0.48 20.70
CA THR A 78 8.02 -0.20 19.30
C THR A 78 6.80 0.36 18.57
N ALA A 79 7.06 1.18 17.56
CA ALA A 79 6.05 1.60 16.60
C ALA A 79 6.34 1.01 15.22
N MET A 80 5.34 1.00 14.35
CA MET A 80 5.39 0.53 12.97
C MET A 80 4.47 1.38 12.09
N PRO A 81 4.53 1.24 10.74
CA PRO A 81 3.66 2.00 9.85
C PRO A 81 2.18 1.88 10.19
N ALA A 82 1.46 2.98 10.05
CA ALA A 82 0.00 3.01 10.22
C ALA A 82 -0.67 2.08 9.21
N GLY A 83 -1.35 1.04 9.72
CA GLY A 83 -2.03 0.07 8.88
C GLY A 83 -1.19 -1.10 8.38
N ALA A 84 0.09 -1.22 8.76
CA ALA A 84 0.85 -2.43 8.44
C ALA A 84 0.15 -3.69 8.99
N PRO A 85 0.10 -4.79 8.21
CA PRO A 85 0.72 -5.04 6.90
C PRO A 85 -0.14 -4.65 5.69
N MET A 86 -1.15 -3.82 5.84
CA MET A 86 -2.08 -3.42 4.79
C MET A 86 -1.70 -2.11 4.11
N CYS A 87 -0.59 -1.47 4.48
CA CYS A 87 -0.08 -0.25 3.84
C CYS A 87 1.14 -0.58 2.97
N ASP A 88 1.18 0.03 1.78
CA ASP A 88 2.29 -0.17 0.83
C ASP A 88 3.20 1.05 0.73
N TYR A 89 2.89 2.14 1.46
CA TYR A 89 3.75 3.31 1.57
C TYR A 89 3.74 3.91 2.97
N GLN A 90 4.87 4.50 3.33
CA GLN A 90 5.08 5.24 4.56
C GLN A 90 5.93 6.48 4.27
N GLY A 91 5.71 7.55 5.00
CA GLY A 91 6.48 8.79 4.88
C GLY A 91 6.07 9.81 5.93
N LEU A 92 6.95 10.76 6.15
CA LEU A 92 6.66 12.00 6.84
C LEU A 92 6.07 12.98 5.81
N VAL A 93 4.84 13.43 6.02
CA VAL A 93 4.24 14.49 5.23
C VAL A 93 4.54 15.80 5.94
N ALA A 94 5.41 16.65 5.40
CA ALA A 94 5.90 17.83 6.07
C ALA A 94 6.15 19.00 5.11
N GLU A 95 6.37 20.18 5.65
CA GLU A 95 6.82 21.35 4.89
C GLU A 95 8.14 21.02 4.16
N PRO A 96 8.32 21.51 2.92
CA PRO A 96 9.57 21.37 2.21
C PRO A 96 10.74 21.94 3.02
N GLY A 97 11.83 21.16 3.12
CA GLY A 97 13.01 21.59 3.86
C GLY A 97 12.92 21.49 5.37
N LEU A 98 11.86 20.91 5.92
CA LEU A 98 11.77 20.67 7.37
C LEU A 98 12.86 19.69 7.82
N GLU A 99 13.79 20.16 8.64
CA GLU A 99 14.82 19.33 9.24
C GLU A 99 14.32 18.73 10.56
N ILE A 100 14.47 17.43 10.72
CA ILE A 100 14.12 16.67 11.91
C ILE A 100 15.04 15.48 12.11
N ASP A 101 15.48 15.25 13.33
CA ASP A 101 16.01 13.93 13.71
C ASP A 101 14.83 12.98 13.96
N PRO A 102 14.64 11.91 13.18
CA PRO A 102 13.55 10.98 13.38
C PRO A 102 13.54 10.32 14.76
N ARG A 103 14.65 10.37 15.51
CA ARG A 103 14.71 9.92 16.91
C ARG A 103 13.86 10.78 17.83
N GLU A 104 13.64 12.07 17.48
CA GLU A 104 12.70 12.93 18.22
C GLU A 104 11.26 12.41 18.09
N ILE A 105 10.89 11.91 16.90
CA ILE A 105 9.58 11.27 16.67
C ILE A 105 9.45 10.00 17.51
N VAL A 106 10.50 9.15 17.53
CA VAL A 106 10.53 7.91 18.35
C VAL A 106 10.36 8.24 19.83
N ALA A 107 11.07 9.26 20.33
CA ALA A 107 10.96 9.72 21.70
C ALA A 107 9.55 10.28 22.01
N ALA A 108 8.98 11.11 21.14
CA ALA A 108 7.64 11.64 21.30
C ALA A 108 6.56 10.53 21.32
N LEU A 109 6.71 9.50 20.49
CA LEU A 109 5.83 8.31 20.49
C LEU A 109 5.99 7.43 21.75
N GLY A 110 6.96 7.72 22.63
CA GLY A 110 7.20 6.97 23.86
C GLY A 110 7.68 5.53 23.63
N VAL A 111 8.38 5.26 22.53
CA VAL A 111 8.87 3.93 22.15
C VAL A 111 10.39 3.90 21.98
N GLY A 112 10.97 2.73 22.04
CA GLY A 112 12.42 2.54 21.83
C GLY A 112 12.81 2.39 20.35
N ARG A 113 11.83 2.18 19.45
CA ARG A 113 12.09 1.95 18.04
C ARG A 113 10.84 2.21 17.19
N LEU A 114 11.03 2.82 16.01
CA LEU A 114 10.06 2.92 14.93
C LEU A 114 10.57 2.11 13.73
N ASP A 115 9.88 1.03 13.39
CA ASP A 115 10.15 0.25 12.18
C ASP A 115 9.49 0.93 10.97
N PHE A 116 10.10 0.81 9.79
CA PHE A 116 9.50 1.18 8.52
C PHE A 116 9.79 0.11 7.46
N CYS A 117 8.86 -0.11 6.53
CA CYS A 117 8.94 -1.18 5.54
C CYS A 117 8.81 -0.72 4.09
N HIS A 118 8.20 0.43 3.85
CA HIS A 118 8.02 1.04 2.53
C HIS A 118 8.11 2.57 2.68
N MET A 119 9.21 3.04 3.29
CA MET A 119 9.48 4.47 3.40
C MET A 119 9.79 5.01 2.02
N LEU A 120 9.05 6.01 1.59
CA LEU A 120 9.20 6.62 0.26
C LEU A 120 10.59 7.21 0.05
N GLU A 121 11.05 7.16 -1.20
CA GLU A 121 12.19 7.91 -1.69
C GLU A 121 12.06 9.40 -1.38
N GLY A 122 13.18 10.08 -1.15
CA GLY A 122 13.18 11.50 -0.77
C GLY A 122 13.02 11.76 0.72
N GLN A 123 12.69 10.76 1.55
CA GLN A 123 12.63 10.88 3.01
C GLN A 123 14.06 10.93 3.61
N THR A 124 14.79 12.03 3.36
CA THR A 124 16.24 12.17 3.67
C THR A 124 16.55 11.95 5.13
N ALA A 125 15.67 12.36 6.05
CA ALA A 125 15.84 12.15 7.49
C ALA A 125 15.88 10.66 7.86
N PHE A 126 15.18 9.79 7.11
CA PHE A 126 15.11 8.35 7.35
C PHE A 126 16.18 7.55 6.60
N ALA A 127 16.81 8.12 5.57
CA ALA A 127 17.80 7.44 4.74
C ALA A 127 18.97 6.82 5.54
N PRO A 128 19.56 7.46 6.58
CA PRO A 128 20.62 6.85 7.39
C PRO A 128 20.17 5.61 8.18
N HIS A 129 18.88 5.42 8.33
CA HIS A 129 18.27 4.32 9.09
C HIS A 129 17.79 3.17 8.18
N ALA A 130 17.90 3.32 6.86
CA ALA A 130 17.54 2.28 5.91
C ALA A 130 18.49 1.07 5.99
N LYS A 131 17.95 -0.11 5.80
CA LYS A 131 18.67 -1.39 5.79
C LYS A 131 18.56 -2.09 4.43
N GLY A 132 17.80 -1.52 3.50
CA GLY A 132 17.65 -1.93 2.12
C GLY A 132 16.53 -1.15 1.45
N ALA A 133 16.49 -1.23 0.13
CA ALA A 133 15.47 -0.60 -0.70
C ALA A 133 15.02 -1.55 -1.81
N GLU A 134 13.85 -1.29 -2.35
CA GLU A 134 13.28 -2.02 -3.50
C GLU A 134 12.42 -1.09 -4.36
N PRO A 135 12.29 -1.38 -5.67
CA PRO A 135 11.45 -0.57 -6.54
C PRO A 135 9.96 -0.85 -6.27
N SER A 136 9.18 0.22 -6.21
CA SER A 136 7.72 0.20 -6.29
C SER A 136 7.29 0.65 -7.69
N ARG A 137 6.45 -0.14 -8.34
CA ARG A 137 6.12 -0.02 -9.75
C ARG A 137 4.87 0.81 -9.97
N ILE A 138 4.91 1.71 -10.95
CA ILE A 138 3.84 2.63 -11.26
C ILE A 138 3.52 2.56 -12.75
N ILE A 139 2.24 2.62 -13.10
CA ILE A 139 1.76 2.90 -14.44
C ILE A 139 1.32 4.36 -14.45
N ASP A 140 2.01 5.19 -15.22
CA ASP A 140 1.66 6.58 -15.47
C ASP A 140 0.90 6.66 -16.79
N VAL A 141 -0.33 7.11 -16.73
CA VAL A 141 -1.20 7.35 -17.88
C VAL A 141 -1.58 8.83 -18.04
N SER A 142 -0.76 9.74 -17.52
CA SER A 142 -1.00 11.19 -17.61
C SER A 142 -1.10 11.68 -19.06
N GLY A 143 -0.46 10.97 -20.01
CA GLY A 143 -0.59 11.19 -21.46
C GLY A 143 -1.77 10.45 -22.10
N GLY A 144 -2.63 9.79 -21.33
CA GLY A 144 -3.73 8.95 -21.78
C GLY A 144 -3.30 7.51 -22.11
N TYR A 145 -4.29 6.59 -22.10
CA TYR A 145 -4.07 5.17 -22.37
C TYR A 145 -3.40 4.90 -23.73
N ALA A 146 -3.77 5.62 -24.78
CA ALA A 146 -3.21 5.41 -26.12
C ALA A 146 -1.69 5.73 -26.18
N ALA A 147 -1.25 6.78 -25.48
CA ALA A 147 0.17 7.12 -25.38
C ALA A 147 0.93 6.06 -24.58
N TYR A 148 0.39 5.66 -23.44
CA TYR A 148 0.93 4.58 -22.62
C TYR A 148 1.05 3.26 -23.40
N GLU A 149 -0.01 2.83 -24.12
CA GLU A 149 0.02 1.61 -24.93
C GLU A 149 1.11 1.66 -26.01
N THR A 150 1.26 2.82 -26.68
CA THR A 150 2.28 3.05 -27.70
C THR A 150 3.68 2.91 -27.10
N GLU A 151 3.90 3.53 -25.95
CA GLU A 151 5.18 3.45 -25.21
C GLU A 151 5.50 2.01 -24.82
N ARG A 152 4.55 1.27 -24.25
CA ARG A 152 4.76 -0.14 -23.86
C ARG A 152 5.05 -1.03 -25.04
N ARG A 153 4.37 -0.84 -26.17
CA ARG A 153 4.64 -1.56 -27.40
C ARG A 153 6.03 -1.27 -27.97
N ALA A 154 6.47 -0.01 -27.92
CA ALA A 154 7.82 0.37 -28.33
C ALA A 154 8.90 -0.24 -27.43
N ALA A 155 8.60 -0.42 -26.14
CA ALA A 155 9.45 -1.14 -25.19
C ALA A 155 9.43 -2.68 -25.34
N GLY A 156 8.75 -3.21 -26.36
CA GLY A 156 8.70 -4.66 -26.63
C GLY A 156 7.66 -5.44 -25.82
N VAL A 157 6.76 -4.77 -25.09
CA VAL A 157 5.73 -5.44 -24.30
C VAL A 157 4.58 -5.88 -25.18
N SER A 158 4.44 -7.18 -25.40
CA SER A 158 3.36 -7.77 -26.19
C SER A 158 2.09 -8.05 -25.40
N ALA A 159 2.16 -8.01 -24.08
CA ALA A 159 1.08 -8.42 -23.18
C ALA A 159 -0.27 -7.75 -23.51
N LEU A 160 -0.28 -6.43 -23.79
CA LEU A 160 -1.51 -5.67 -24.11
C LEU A 160 -2.17 -6.17 -25.40
N LYS A 161 -1.36 -6.46 -26.44
CA LYS A 161 -1.88 -6.99 -27.72
C LYS A 161 -2.48 -8.40 -27.55
N ASP A 162 -1.86 -9.19 -26.71
CA ASP A 162 -2.33 -10.57 -26.44
C ASP A 162 -3.63 -10.56 -25.65
N ILE A 163 -3.84 -9.56 -24.79
CA ILE A 163 -5.10 -9.36 -24.07
C ILE A 163 -6.25 -9.11 -25.04
N ASP A 164 -6.09 -8.23 -26.03
CA ASP A 164 -7.14 -7.95 -27.01
C ASP A 164 -7.52 -9.20 -27.84
N LYS A 165 -6.57 -10.07 -28.17
CA LYS A 165 -6.85 -11.37 -28.81
C LYS A 165 -7.65 -12.29 -27.90
N LYS A 166 -7.25 -12.37 -26.62
CA LYS A 166 -7.93 -13.21 -25.63
C LYS A 166 -9.34 -12.72 -25.37
N ARG A 167 -9.56 -11.39 -25.31
CA ARG A 167 -10.88 -10.78 -25.17
C ARG A 167 -11.82 -11.19 -26.32
N ARG A 168 -11.40 -11.00 -27.58
CA ARG A 168 -12.19 -11.43 -28.74
C ARG A 168 -12.46 -12.93 -28.76
N LYS A 169 -11.54 -13.74 -28.23
CA LYS A 169 -11.72 -15.18 -28.12
C LYS A 169 -12.79 -15.52 -27.07
N VAL A 170 -12.70 -14.95 -25.88
CA VAL A 170 -13.66 -15.23 -24.81
C VAL A 170 -15.05 -14.74 -25.13
N GLU A 171 -15.16 -13.57 -25.77
CA GLU A 171 -16.44 -13.01 -26.21
C GLU A 171 -17.16 -13.92 -27.22
N ARG A 172 -16.42 -14.55 -28.13
CA ARG A 172 -16.95 -15.52 -29.09
C ARG A 172 -17.32 -16.86 -28.47
N GLU A 173 -16.55 -17.31 -27.44
CA GLU A 173 -16.70 -18.66 -26.88
C GLU A 173 -17.64 -18.71 -25.68
N LEU A 174 -17.70 -17.63 -24.87
CA LEU A 174 -18.39 -17.65 -23.58
C LEU A 174 -19.39 -16.49 -23.40
N GLY A 175 -19.39 -15.49 -24.26
CA GLY A 175 -20.28 -14.34 -24.19
C GLY A 175 -19.56 -13.03 -23.87
N PRO A 176 -20.33 -11.95 -23.72
CA PRO A 176 -19.80 -10.60 -23.62
C PRO A 176 -18.92 -10.41 -22.38
N VAL A 177 -17.88 -9.58 -22.52
CA VAL A 177 -17.02 -9.15 -21.42
C VAL A 177 -17.47 -7.77 -20.94
N THR A 178 -17.91 -7.68 -19.69
CA THR A 178 -18.44 -6.46 -19.09
C THR A 178 -17.54 -5.96 -17.97
N PHE A 179 -17.03 -4.74 -18.11
CA PHE A 179 -16.25 -4.03 -17.09
C PHE A 179 -17.15 -3.07 -16.31
N THR A 180 -16.97 -3.02 -14.99
CA THR A 180 -17.65 -2.04 -14.14
C THR A 180 -16.63 -1.41 -13.17
N ALA A 181 -16.51 -0.08 -13.23
CA ALA A 181 -15.82 0.71 -12.23
C ALA A 181 -16.78 1.12 -11.12
N PHE A 182 -16.28 1.29 -9.89
CA PHE A 182 -17.09 1.60 -8.70
C PHE A 182 -18.25 0.62 -8.49
N SER A 183 -18.07 -0.67 -8.81
CA SER A 183 -19.07 -1.69 -8.51
C SER A 183 -19.50 -1.61 -7.04
N ARG A 184 -20.81 -1.73 -6.81
CA ARG A 184 -21.42 -1.79 -5.47
C ARG A 184 -21.96 -3.17 -5.13
N SER A 185 -21.66 -4.14 -5.96
CA SER A 185 -22.04 -5.54 -5.74
C SER A 185 -21.30 -6.08 -4.52
N LYS A 186 -22.08 -6.31 -3.46
CA LYS A 186 -21.55 -6.97 -2.25
C LYS A 186 -21.14 -8.41 -2.56
N THR A 187 -21.86 -9.08 -3.46
CA THR A 187 -21.56 -10.45 -3.89
C THR A 187 -20.18 -10.52 -4.53
N ASP A 188 -19.85 -9.58 -5.45
CA ASP A 188 -18.56 -9.54 -6.11
C ASP A 188 -17.42 -9.18 -5.14
N PHE A 189 -17.69 -8.26 -4.20
CA PHE A 189 -16.74 -7.96 -3.12
C PHE A 189 -16.45 -9.18 -2.24
N ASP A 190 -17.49 -9.89 -1.80
CA ASP A 190 -17.33 -11.08 -0.96
C ASP A 190 -16.60 -12.20 -1.74
N GLN A 191 -16.87 -12.34 -3.05
CA GLN A 191 -16.17 -13.30 -3.91
C GLN A 191 -14.67 -12.95 -4.04
N LEU A 192 -14.33 -11.66 -4.21
CA LEU A 192 -12.94 -11.21 -4.22
C LEU A 192 -12.22 -11.58 -2.90
N VAL A 193 -12.87 -11.37 -1.76
CA VAL A 193 -12.33 -11.75 -0.45
C VAL A 193 -12.06 -13.26 -0.36
N GLU A 194 -12.97 -14.09 -0.86
CA GLU A 194 -12.81 -15.55 -0.86
C GLU A 194 -11.69 -16.00 -1.80
N TRP A 195 -11.57 -15.43 -2.99
CA TRP A 195 -10.43 -15.72 -3.88
C TRP A 195 -9.09 -15.38 -3.23
N LYS A 196 -9.03 -14.23 -2.53
CA LYS A 196 -7.80 -13.83 -1.84
C LYS A 196 -7.44 -14.80 -0.71
N ARG A 197 -8.41 -15.19 0.10
CA ARG A 197 -8.22 -16.19 1.16
C ARG A 197 -7.78 -17.55 0.60
N LYS A 198 -8.41 -18.00 -0.50
CA LYS A 198 -8.04 -19.23 -1.19
C LYS A 198 -6.59 -19.17 -1.64
N ALA A 199 -6.17 -18.09 -2.33
CA ALA A 199 -4.81 -17.90 -2.81
C ALA A 199 -3.78 -17.95 -1.67
N TRP A 200 -4.05 -17.32 -0.52
CA TRP A 200 -3.16 -17.41 0.64
C TRP A 200 -3.04 -18.81 1.21
N ARG A 201 -4.15 -19.56 1.30
CA ARG A 201 -4.12 -20.95 1.75
C ARG A 201 -3.29 -21.83 0.81
N GLU A 202 -3.50 -21.71 -0.50
CA GLU A 202 -2.81 -22.49 -1.52
C GLU A 202 -1.30 -22.20 -1.59
N THR A 203 -0.90 -20.98 -1.29
CA THR A 203 0.51 -20.56 -1.27
C THR A 203 1.17 -20.65 0.11
N GLY A 204 0.45 -21.14 1.13
CA GLY A 204 0.96 -21.23 2.51
C GLY A 204 1.22 -19.87 3.17
N GLN A 205 0.62 -18.80 2.66
CA GLN A 205 0.72 -17.46 3.24
C GLN A 205 -0.30 -17.27 4.38
N THR A 206 -0.02 -16.29 5.24
CA THR A 206 -0.93 -15.93 6.33
C THR A 206 -2.18 -15.25 5.77
N ASP A 207 -3.36 -15.75 6.13
CA ASP A 207 -4.62 -15.06 5.87
C ASP A 207 -4.71 -13.80 6.75
N LEU A 208 -4.43 -12.64 6.15
CA LEU A 208 -4.46 -11.35 6.84
C LEU A 208 -5.85 -11.01 7.38
N PHE A 209 -6.90 -11.51 6.72
CA PHE A 209 -8.28 -11.23 7.11
C PHE A 209 -8.71 -11.97 8.38
N SER A 210 -7.96 -13.00 8.80
CA SER A 210 -8.20 -13.72 10.05
C SER A 210 -8.07 -12.84 11.30
N ALA A 211 -7.25 -11.77 11.24
CA ALA A 211 -7.12 -10.79 12.31
C ALA A 211 -8.34 -9.87 12.48
N GLY A 212 -9.28 -9.93 11.55
CA GLY A 212 -10.55 -9.20 11.58
C GLY A 212 -10.44 -7.74 11.14
N TRP A 213 -9.51 -6.94 11.67
CA TRP A 213 -9.41 -5.53 11.34
C TRP A 213 -9.06 -5.26 9.85
N PRO A 214 -8.22 -6.06 9.15
CA PRO A 214 -7.98 -5.85 7.73
C PRO A 214 -9.26 -5.99 6.90
N LEU A 215 -10.09 -7.01 7.20
CA LEU A 215 -11.37 -7.18 6.51
C LEU A 215 -12.37 -6.05 6.84
N ARG A 216 -12.36 -5.55 8.10
CA ARG A 216 -13.16 -4.36 8.45
C ARG A 216 -12.70 -3.13 7.68
N LEU A 217 -11.38 -2.95 7.50
CA LEU A 217 -10.82 -1.86 6.71
C LEU A 217 -11.27 -1.95 5.24
N LEU A 218 -11.17 -3.11 4.61
CA LEU A 218 -11.65 -3.32 3.24
C LEU A 218 -13.14 -2.96 3.09
N ARG A 219 -13.97 -3.44 4.02
CA ARG A 219 -15.42 -3.15 4.01
C ARG A 219 -15.72 -1.66 4.17
N GLN A 220 -14.99 -0.96 5.03
CA GLN A 220 -15.14 0.49 5.21
C GLN A 220 -14.76 1.24 3.92
N LEU A 221 -13.65 0.89 3.28
CA LEU A 221 -13.20 1.51 2.05
C LEU A 221 -14.16 1.22 0.89
N PHE A 222 -14.60 -0.02 0.74
CA PHE A 222 -15.62 -0.40 -0.25
C PHE A 222 -16.94 0.38 -0.06
N ALA A 223 -17.36 0.61 1.18
CA ALA A 223 -18.57 1.36 1.50
C ALA A 223 -18.41 2.88 1.42
N SER A 224 -17.17 3.39 1.32
CA SER A 224 -16.90 4.84 1.28
C SER A 224 -17.63 5.53 0.12
N ARG A 225 -18.12 6.74 0.41
CA ARG A 225 -18.69 7.68 -0.56
C ARG A 225 -17.91 9.00 -0.61
N ASP A 226 -16.83 9.07 0.16
CA ASP A 226 -15.95 10.23 0.16
C ASP A 226 -15.41 10.46 -1.27
N PRO A 227 -15.52 11.66 -1.85
CA PRO A 227 -15.05 11.92 -3.21
C PRO A 227 -13.52 11.86 -3.33
N ASP A 228 -12.80 12.21 -2.26
CA ASP A 228 -11.36 12.41 -2.30
C ASP A 228 -10.56 11.17 -1.85
N PHE A 229 -11.21 10.25 -1.10
CA PHE A 229 -10.55 9.06 -0.56
C PHE A 229 -11.51 7.88 -0.42
N GLY A 230 -11.04 6.68 -0.75
CA GLY A 230 -11.82 5.46 -0.50
C GLY A 230 -11.42 4.30 -1.39
N GLY A 231 -12.18 3.23 -1.28
CA GLY A 231 -12.04 2.07 -2.15
C GLY A 231 -12.78 2.24 -3.47
N VAL A 232 -12.22 1.68 -4.52
CA VAL A 232 -12.91 1.47 -5.79
C VAL A 232 -12.86 -0.01 -6.14
N LEU A 233 -14.04 -0.63 -6.25
CA LEU A 233 -14.15 -2.01 -6.71
C LEU A 233 -14.34 -2.02 -8.22
N PHE A 234 -13.37 -2.60 -8.90
CA PHE A 234 -13.44 -2.91 -10.32
C PHE A 234 -13.84 -4.37 -10.50
N THR A 235 -14.74 -4.65 -11.44
CA THR A 235 -15.19 -6.00 -11.76
C THR A 235 -15.19 -6.26 -13.25
N LEU A 236 -14.86 -7.48 -13.63
CA LEU A 236 -14.93 -8.00 -14.99
C LEU A 236 -15.79 -9.25 -14.99
N HIS A 237 -16.91 -9.20 -15.71
CA HIS A 237 -17.79 -10.35 -15.92
C HIS A 237 -17.60 -10.90 -17.33
N ILE A 238 -17.73 -12.22 -17.47
CA ILE A 238 -17.82 -12.94 -18.74
C ILE A 238 -19.20 -13.59 -18.77
N GLY A 239 -20.09 -13.11 -19.63
CA GLY A 239 -21.52 -13.38 -19.48
C GLY A 239 -22.00 -12.89 -18.12
N GLU A 240 -22.68 -13.77 -17.36
CA GLU A 240 -23.19 -13.48 -16.01
C GLU A 240 -22.15 -13.80 -14.90
N THR A 241 -20.99 -14.35 -15.24
CA THR A 241 -20.02 -14.85 -14.25
C THR A 241 -18.96 -13.83 -13.96
N LEU A 242 -18.71 -13.51 -12.68
CA LEU A 242 -17.58 -12.70 -12.25
C LEU A 242 -16.28 -13.46 -12.57
N ALA A 243 -15.46 -12.91 -13.46
CA ALA A 243 -14.20 -13.51 -13.90
C ALA A 243 -12.97 -12.92 -13.20
N ALA A 244 -13.00 -11.61 -12.89
CA ALA A 244 -11.96 -10.94 -12.10
C ALA A 244 -12.54 -9.77 -11.32
N ALA A 245 -11.93 -9.47 -10.19
CA ALA A 245 -12.24 -8.29 -9.38
C ALA A 245 -10.98 -7.72 -8.74
N GLN A 246 -10.97 -6.41 -8.52
CA GLN A 246 -9.90 -5.70 -7.87
C GLN A 246 -10.47 -4.58 -7.01
N LEU A 247 -10.11 -4.56 -5.72
CA LEU A 247 -10.41 -3.45 -4.82
C LEU A 247 -9.15 -2.62 -4.63
N ASP A 248 -9.17 -1.42 -5.16
CA ASP A 248 -8.08 -0.46 -5.08
C ASP A 248 -8.40 0.65 -4.09
N ILE A 249 -7.36 1.37 -3.65
CA ILE A 249 -7.51 2.59 -2.85
C ILE A 249 -7.20 3.77 -3.74
N ARG A 250 -8.07 4.79 -3.70
CA ARG A 250 -7.88 6.03 -4.44
C ARG A 250 -7.66 7.21 -3.50
N GLY A 251 -6.85 8.17 -3.95
CA GLY A 251 -6.60 9.44 -3.29
C GLY A 251 -5.73 10.34 -4.17
N GLY A 252 -6.06 11.63 -4.28
CA GLY A 252 -5.42 12.54 -5.23
C GLY A 252 -5.59 12.05 -6.68
N ALA A 253 -4.54 12.10 -7.48
CA ALA A 253 -4.52 11.56 -8.84
C ALA A 253 -4.13 10.07 -8.91
N THR A 254 -3.98 9.39 -7.78
CA THR A 254 -3.49 8.01 -7.68
C THR A 254 -4.60 7.02 -7.34
N VAL A 255 -4.63 5.92 -8.08
CA VAL A 255 -5.30 4.66 -7.72
C VAL A 255 -4.22 3.65 -7.37
N HIS A 256 -4.26 3.10 -6.17
CA HIS A 256 -3.31 2.07 -5.73
C HIS A 256 -3.95 0.69 -5.88
N SER A 257 -3.35 -0.15 -6.72
CA SER A 257 -3.75 -1.53 -6.96
C SER A 257 -3.48 -2.39 -5.72
N TRP A 258 -4.54 -2.86 -5.06
CA TRP A 258 -4.38 -3.36 -3.69
C TRP A 258 -4.79 -4.82 -3.49
N ILE A 259 -6.06 -5.15 -3.64
CA ILE A 259 -6.57 -6.51 -3.45
C ILE A 259 -7.10 -7.01 -4.78
N ILE A 260 -6.44 -8.02 -5.34
CA ILE A 260 -6.72 -8.57 -6.67
C ILE A 260 -7.10 -10.04 -6.54
N GLY A 261 -8.08 -10.47 -7.32
CA GLY A 261 -8.46 -11.87 -7.44
C GLY A 261 -9.16 -12.16 -8.77
N HIS A 262 -9.16 -13.41 -9.17
CA HIS A 262 -9.88 -13.87 -10.37
C HIS A 262 -10.32 -15.32 -10.21
N ASP A 263 -11.25 -15.74 -11.02
CA ASP A 263 -11.69 -17.13 -11.11
C ASP A 263 -10.72 -17.92 -11.98
N SER A 264 -10.13 -18.97 -11.42
CA SER A 264 -9.19 -19.86 -12.12
C SER A 264 -9.82 -20.60 -13.32
N ALA A 265 -11.13 -20.73 -13.38
CA ALA A 265 -11.82 -21.30 -14.54
C ALA A 265 -11.56 -20.51 -15.84
N PHE A 266 -11.21 -19.23 -15.71
CA PHE A 266 -10.92 -18.34 -16.84
C PHE A 266 -9.42 -18.07 -17.06
N ASP A 267 -8.49 -18.78 -16.39
CA ASP A 267 -7.04 -18.53 -16.46
C ASP A 267 -6.50 -18.48 -17.90
N ARG A 268 -6.97 -19.36 -18.78
CA ARG A 268 -6.56 -19.40 -20.20
C ARG A 268 -6.83 -18.09 -20.95
N TYR A 269 -7.75 -17.25 -20.44
CA TYR A 269 -8.11 -15.97 -21.03
C TYR A 269 -7.43 -14.80 -20.36
N SER A 270 -6.79 -15.00 -19.20
CA SER A 270 -6.13 -13.94 -18.40
C SER A 270 -7.06 -12.81 -17.97
N PRO A 271 -8.17 -13.11 -17.24
CA PRO A 271 -9.19 -12.10 -16.90
C PRO A 271 -8.64 -10.96 -16.03
N GLY A 272 -7.67 -11.22 -15.15
CA GLY A 272 -7.01 -10.18 -14.37
C GLY A 272 -6.28 -9.15 -15.24
N MET A 273 -5.62 -9.60 -16.33
CA MET A 273 -4.95 -8.69 -17.25
C MET A 273 -5.94 -7.89 -18.11
N MET A 274 -7.11 -8.49 -18.46
CA MET A 274 -8.18 -7.74 -19.11
C MET A 274 -8.73 -6.66 -18.19
N LEU A 275 -8.90 -6.97 -16.91
CA LEU A 275 -9.35 -6.01 -15.90
C LEU A 275 -8.36 -4.85 -15.76
N PHE A 276 -7.05 -5.11 -15.70
CA PHE A 276 -6.04 -4.06 -15.69
C PHE A 276 -6.13 -3.15 -16.94
N GLN A 277 -6.27 -3.73 -18.11
CA GLN A 277 -6.41 -2.96 -19.35
C GLN A 277 -7.66 -2.06 -19.32
N ASP A 278 -8.78 -2.57 -18.82
CA ASP A 278 -10.01 -1.79 -18.72
C ASP A 278 -9.90 -0.69 -17.65
N ILE A 279 -9.22 -0.93 -16.55
CA ILE A 279 -8.93 0.10 -15.54
C ILE A 279 -8.12 1.23 -16.18
N LEU A 280 -7.06 0.91 -16.93
CA LEU A 280 -6.22 1.93 -17.58
C LEU A 280 -7.02 2.74 -18.63
N ARG A 281 -7.90 2.10 -19.40
CA ARG A 281 -8.80 2.80 -20.33
C ARG A 281 -9.83 3.67 -19.59
N TRP A 282 -10.34 3.18 -18.48
CA TRP A 282 -11.27 3.95 -17.65
C TRP A 282 -10.59 5.20 -17.07
N MET A 283 -9.31 5.16 -16.75
CA MET A 283 -8.56 6.31 -16.23
C MET A 283 -8.55 7.50 -17.21
N ASP A 284 -8.72 7.30 -18.51
CA ASP A 284 -8.91 8.40 -19.48
C ASP A 284 -10.22 9.20 -19.26
N THR A 285 -11.16 8.68 -18.48
CA THR A 285 -12.49 9.29 -18.25
C THR A 285 -12.62 9.95 -16.87
N VAL A 286 -11.56 9.90 -16.05
CA VAL A 286 -11.57 10.35 -14.66
C VAL A 286 -10.26 11.08 -14.34
N PRO A 287 -10.16 11.84 -13.23
CA PRO A 287 -8.98 12.64 -12.91
C PRO A 287 -7.82 11.83 -12.32
N TYR A 288 -7.79 10.51 -12.51
CA TYR A 288 -6.68 9.66 -12.06
C TYR A 288 -5.69 9.46 -13.21
N SER A 289 -4.41 9.65 -12.93
CA SER A 289 -3.34 9.49 -13.91
C SER A 289 -2.28 8.47 -13.52
N ARG A 290 -2.31 7.99 -12.28
CA ARG A 290 -1.34 7.02 -11.76
C ARG A 290 -2.05 5.77 -11.23
N LEU A 291 -1.72 4.59 -11.79
CA LEU A 291 -2.04 3.30 -11.20
C LEU A 291 -0.78 2.75 -10.53
N ASP A 292 -0.76 2.84 -9.22
CA ASP A 292 0.35 2.34 -8.42
C ASP A 292 0.19 0.83 -8.18
N LEU A 293 1.17 0.05 -8.58
CA LEU A 293 1.16 -1.40 -8.45
C LEU A 293 1.83 -1.89 -7.16
N GLY A 294 2.45 -0.97 -6.41
CA GLY A 294 3.22 -1.30 -5.21
C GLY A 294 4.54 -2.02 -5.48
N SER A 295 5.26 -2.33 -4.41
CA SER A 295 6.52 -3.07 -4.47
C SER A 295 6.32 -4.56 -4.84
N GLY A 296 7.43 -5.26 -5.03
CA GLY A 296 7.45 -6.69 -5.35
C GLY A 296 7.79 -6.98 -6.81
N ASP A 297 8.57 -8.04 -7.00
CA ASP A 297 9.16 -8.40 -8.31
C ASP A 297 8.28 -9.38 -9.09
N TYR A 298 7.06 -8.96 -9.41
CA TYR A 298 6.17 -9.74 -10.26
C TYR A 298 6.39 -9.37 -11.75
N ARG A 299 6.39 -10.38 -12.63
CA ARG A 299 6.59 -10.21 -14.05
C ARG A 299 5.64 -9.18 -14.66
N PHE A 300 4.34 -9.26 -14.37
CA PHE A 300 3.35 -8.35 -14.91
C PHE A 300 3.61 -6.89 -14.49
N LYS A 301 4.11 -6.64 -13.25
CA LYS A 301 4.46 -5.30 -12.78
C LYS A 301 5.61 -4.72 -13.61
N ARG A 302 6.65 -5.52 -13.88
CA ARG A 302 7.78 -5.09 -14.72
C ARG A 302 7.37 -4.81 -16.17
N GLU A 303 6.45 -5.62 -16.72
CA GLU A 303 5.98 -5.46 -18.10
C GLU A 303 5.06 -4.23 -18.24
N LEU A 304 4.15 -4.01 -17.28
CA LEU A 304 3.17 -2.94 -17.37
C LEU A 304 3.69 -1.59 -16.87
N ALA A 305 4.56 -1.55 -15.88
CA ALA A 305 5.05 -0.28 -15.32
C ALA A 305 5.90 0.50 -16.34
N ASN A 306 5.69 1.80 -16.41
CA ASN A 306 6.51 2.75 -17.15
C ASN A 306 7.18 3.79 -16.24
N ALA A 307 6.88 3.75 -14.95
CA ALA A 307 7.52 4.54 -13.91
C ALA A 307 7.78 3.69 -12.66
N GLN A 308 8.63 4.19 -11.78
CA GLN A 308 8.88 3.57 -10.48
C GLN A 308 9.37 4.62 -9.49
N VAL A 309 9.19 4.32 -8.19
CA VAL A 309 9.83 5.01 -7.08
C VAL A 309 10.56 3.97 -6.23
N GLU A 310 11.57 4.38 -5.48
CA GLU A 310 12.19 3.50 -4.50
C GLU A 310 11.50 3.59 -3.15
N VAL A 311 11.35 2.45 -2.49
CA VAL A 311 10.90 2.35 -1.10
C VAL A 311 11.92 1.62 -0.28
N SER A 312 12.19 2.14 0.92
CA SER A 312 13.18 1.56 1.80
C SER A 312 12.55 0.90 3.02
N HIS A 313 13.27 -0.07 3.59
CA HIS A 313 12.93 -0.68 4.86
C HIS A 313 14.06 -0.53 5.86
N GLY A 314 13.72 -0.38 7.13
CA GLY A 314 14.68 -0.17 8.18
C GLY A 314 14.01 0.15 9.51
N PHE A 315 14.73 0.83 10.38
CA PHE A 315 14.18 1.31 11.64
C PHE A 315 14.96 2.50 12.19
N VAL A 316 14.25 3.37 12.89
CA VAL A 316 14.81 4.44 13.71
C VAL A 316 14.79 3.98 15.15
N GLY A 317 15.91 4.09 15.86
CA GLY A 317 16.00 3.75 17.28
C GLY A 317 17.22 4.39 17.92
N GLY A 318 17.16 4.52 19.26
CA GLY A 318 18.26 4.97 20.07
C GLY A 318 18.90 3.79 20.82
N LEU A 319 19.51 4.10 22.00
CA LEU A 319 20.09 3.12 22.93
C LEU A 319 18.98 2.38 23.71
N SER A 320 18.12 1.65 23.01
CA SER A 320 17.06 0.85 23.61
C SER A 320 17.24 -0.63 23.30
N ALA A 321 16.81 -1.50 24.21
CA ALA A 321 16.85 -2.96 24.00
C ALA A 321 16.11 -3.34 22.71
N ALA A 322 14.99 -2.68 22.41
CA ALA A 322 14.22 -2.93 21.19
C ALA A 322 14.99 -2.61 19.91
N ALA A 323 15.76 -1.52 19.89
CA ALA A 323 16.61 -1.15 18.77
C ALA A 323 17.82 -2.09 18.65
N MET A 324 18.48 -2.41 19.76
CA MET A 324 19.63 -3.33 19.78
C MET A 324 19.25 -4.73 19.27
N MET A 325 18.11 -5.25 19.70
CA MET A 325 17.61 -6.55 19.20
C MET A 325 17.32 -6.51 17.69
N ARG A 326 16.81 -5.40 17.17
CA ARG A 326 16.53 -5.25 15.73
C ARG A 326 17.83 -5.16 14.94
N GLU A 327 18.82 -4.41 15.41
CA GLU A 327 20.14 -4.33 14.77
C GLU A 327 20.82 -5.72 14.75
N ALA A 328 20.77 -6.46 15.86
CA ALA A 328 21.29 -7.82 15.92
C ALA A 328 20.60 -8.74 14.90
N ALA A 329 19.25 -8.62 14.74
CA ALA A 329 18.51 -9.39 13.76
C ALA A 329 18.94 -9.06 12.31
N TYR A 330 19.15 -7.78 12.00
CA TYR A 330 19.70 -7.38 10.68
C TYR A 330 21.17 -7.85 10.51
N GLY A 331 21.96 -7.83 11.58
CA GLY A 331 23.33 -8.39 11.56
C GLY A 331 23.32 -9.87 11.22
N LEU A 332 22.49 -10.66 11.90
CA LEU A 332 22.31 -12.10 11.63
C LEU A 332 21.83 -12.36 10.20
N ARG A 333 20.88 -11.56 9.73
CA ARG A 333 20.40 -11.64 8.35
C ARG A 333 21.53 -11.43 7.34
N ARG A 334 22.34 -10.37 7.49
CA ARG A 334 23.47 -10.07 6.60
C ARG A 334 24.50 -11.20 6.60
N VAL A 335 24.83 -11.75 7.77
CA VAL A 335 25.75 -12.89 7.88
C VAL A 335 25.17 -14.10 7.16
N ALA A 336 23.91 -14.44 7.37
CA ALA A 336 23.28 -15.58 6.71
C ALA A 336 23.25 -15.42 5.17
N GLU A 337 22.90 -14.23 4.70
CA GLU A 337 22.85 -13.92 3.25
C GLU A 337 24.25 -13.90 2.60
N SER A 338 25.33 -13.67 3.36
CA SER A 338 26.71 -13.72 2.84
C SER A 338 27.31 -15.14 2.76
N LEU A 339 26.64 -16.12 3.37
CA LEU A 339 27.11 -17.52 3.36
C LEU A 339 26.45 -18.32 2.24
N PRO A 340 27.16 -19.27 1.60
CA PRO A 340 26.62 -20.09 0.51
C PRO A 340 25.71 -21.22 1.04
N LEU A 341 24.68 -20.84 1.83
CA LEU A 341 23.76 -21.79 2.48
C LEU A 341 22.50 -22.08 1.66
N GLY A 342 22.44 -21.63 0.41
CA GLY A 342 21.25 -21.80 -0.44
C GLY A 342 19.99 -21.24 0.20
N PRO A 343 18.84 -21.93 0.16
CA PRO A 343 17.57 -21.41 0.70
C PRO A 343 17.58 -21.13 2.20
N VAL A 344 18.52 -21.72 2.95
CA VAL A 344 18.65 -21.53 4.40
C VAL A 344 19.11 -20.10 4.74
N SER A 345 19.88 -19.48 3.85
CA SER A 345 20.34 -18.08 4.02
C SER A 345 19.17 -17.07 4.16
N GLU A 346 17.99 -17.39 3.62
CA GLU A 346 16.81 -16.52 3.67
C GLU A 346 15.98 -16.66 4.97
N LEU A 347 16.25 -17.66 5.80
CA LEU A 347 15.45 -17.93 7.00
C LEU A 347 15.38 -16.75 7.97
N PRO A 348 16.49 -16.02 8.29
CA PRO A 348 16.41 -14.86 9.16
C PRO A 348 15.51 -13.76 8.59
N ALA A 349 15.60 -13.48 7.27
CA ALA A 349 14.76 -12.50 6.61
C ALA A 349 13.27 -12.90 6.63
N LYS A 350 12.96 -14.19 6.37
CA LYS A 350 11.61 -14.75 6.46
C LYS A 350 11.05 -14.66 7.87
N ALA A 351 11.85 -14.99 8.88
CA ALA A 351 11.45 -14.89 10.29
C ALA A 351 11.15 -13.44 10.70
N MET A 352 12.01 -12.49 10.33
CA MET A 352 11.79 -11.06 10.59
C MET A 352 10.49 -10.56 9.95
N ARG A 353 10.27 -10.85 8.66
CA ARG A 353 9.03 -10.47 7.96
C ARG A 353 7.78 -11.07 8.62
N ARG A 354 7.83 -12.35 9.01
CA ARG A 354 6.73 -13.01 9.71
C ARG A 354 6.42 -12.39 11.07
N MET A 355 7.44 -12.03 11.82
CA MET A 355 7.27 -11.33 13.11
C MET A 355 6.64 -9.95 12.94
N ASP A 356 7.10 -9.17 11.95
CA ASP A 356 6.56 -7.85 11.67
C ASP A 356 5.10 -7.94 11.21
N LEU A 357 4.78 -8.90 10.34
CA LEU A 357 3.41 -9.19 9.91
C LEU A 357 2.51 -9.54 11.10
N LEU A 358 2.91 -10.46 11.96
CA LEU A 358 2.12 -10.86 13.13
C LEU A 358 1.92 -9.70 14.13
N ARG A 359 2.93 -8.82 14.27
CA ARG A 359 2.80 -7.60 15.10
C ARG A 359 1.79 -6.61 14.50
N GLY A 360 1.79 -6.43 13.18
CA GLY A 360 0.85 -5.56 12.48
C GLY A 360 -0.59 -6.06 12.55
N LEU A 361 -0.78 -7.37 12.59
CA LEU A 361 -2.10 -8.00 12.68
C LEU A 361 -2.74 -7.89 14.09
N ARG A 362 -1.96 -7.66 15.13
CA ARG A 362 -2.45 -7.35 16.49
C ARG A 362 -2.86 -5.89 16.59
#